data_9ffdec962627c5329b46f82ce2eda36a
#
_entry.id   9ffdec962627c5329b46f82ce2eda36a
#
_cell.length_a   1.000
_cell.length_b   1.000
_cell.length_c   1.000
_cell.angle_alpha   90.00
_cell.angle_beta   90.00
_cell.angle_gamma   90.00
#
_symmetry.space_group_name_H-M   'P 1'
#
loop_
_entity.id
_entity.type
_entity.pdbx_description
1 polymer ?
#
loop_
_entity_poly.entity_id
_entity_poly.type
_entity_poly.pdbx_seq_one_letter_code
_entity_poly.pdbx_strand_id
1 'polypeptide(L)'
;MEHHTPTPITGHTALICLLGSPCAHSISPMMHNASFEALGLDYRYLAFDVNEATLPTAVAGLKVLGARGFNLTMPDKNLMVSLCDELSTAARIIGAVNTVVNENGRLIGHNTDGIGYM
;
A
#
# COMPACT_ATOMS: atom_id res chain seq x y z
N MET A 1 -0.31 -33.96 9.25
CA MET A 1 -0.56 -32.57 9.05
C MET A 1 0.51 -31.72 9.66
N GLU A 2 1.02 -30.82 8.89
CA GLU A 2 2.07 -29.96 9.38
C GLU A 2 1.53 -28.75 10.05
N HIS A 3 2.19 -28.36 11.10
CA HIS A 3 1.89 -27.10 11.74
C HIS A 3 2.71 -26.00 11.11
N HIS A 4 2.03 -25.04 10.55
CA HIS A 4 2.68 -23.89 10.01
C HIS A 4 2.88 -22.87 11.13
N THR A 5 4.11 -22.58 11.46
CA THR A 5 4.41 -21.59 12.46
C THR A 5 4.39 -20.20 11.81
N PRO A 6 3.52 -19.31 12.27
CA PRO A 6 3.47 -17.97 11.68
C PRO A 6 4.80 -17.25 11.86
N THR A 7 5.15 -16.44 10.88
CA THR A 7 6.33 -15.59 10.98
C THR A 7 6.10 -14.58 12.10
N PRO A 8 6.99 -14.51 13.08
CA PRO A 8 6.78 -13.59 14.20
C PRO A 8 6.93 -12.14 13.75
N ILE A 9 6.19 -11.26 14.42
CA ILE A 9 6.35 -9.83 14.21
C ILE A 9 7.47 -9.35 15.10
N THR A 10 8.46 -8.72 14.52
CA THR A 10 9.63 -8.21 15.23
C THR A 10 9.88 -6.76 14.83
N GLY A 11 10.95 -6.17 15.33
CA GLY A 11 11.36 -4.84 14.90
C GLY A 11 11.78 -4.75 13.46
N HIS A 12 11.99 -5.89 12.80
CA HIS A 12 12.37 -5.91 11.38
C HIS A 12 11.19 -6.13 10.44
N THR A 13 10.01 -6.43 10.97
CA THR A 13 8.83 -6.68 10.13
C THR A 13 8.46 -5.42 9.37
N ALA A 14 8.28 -5.55 8.05
CA ALA A 14 7.97 -4.42 7.20
C ALA A 14 6.45 -4.26 7.07
N LEU A 15 6.02 -3.01 6.96
CA LEU A 15 4.60 -2.67 6.82
C LEU A 15 4.26 -2.36 5.38
N ILE A 16 3.16 -2.93 4.91
CA ILE A 16 2.50 -2.55 3.67
C ILE A 16 1.04 -2.35 4.03
N CYS A 17 0.37 -1.37 3.44
CA CYS A 17 -1.00 -1.08 3.84
C CYS A 17 -1.89 -0.65 2.70
N LEU A 18 -3.19 -0.64 3.00
CA LEU A 18 -4.22 -0.12 2.12
C LEU A 18 -4.78 1.15 2.75
N LEU A 19 -4.89 2.20 1.95
CA LEU A 19 -5.48 3.47 2.38
C LEU A 19 -6.74 3.73 1.58
N GLY A 20 -7.83 4.01 2.26
CA GLY A 20 -9.11 4.31 1.62
C GLY A 20 -10.18 4.48 2.67
N SER A 21 -11.37 4.87 2.22
CA SER A 21 -12.48 5.09 3.15
C SER A 21 -13.80 4.86 2.43
N PRO A 22 -14.60 3.87 2.86
CA PRO A 22 -14.30 2.93 3.95
C PRO A 22 -13.43 1.78 3.47
N CYS A 23 -12.67 1.18 4.38
CA CYS A 23 -11.83 0.05 4.01
C CYS A 23 -11.89 -1.11 5.04
N ALA A 24 -12.73 -0.98 6.06
CA ALA A 24 -12.79 -1.97 7.13
C ALA A 24 -13.18 -3.37 6.63
N HIS A 25 -13.94 -3.44 5.56
CA HIS A 25 -14.41 -4.73 5.03
C HIS A 25 -13.55 -5.24 3.87
N SER A 26 -12.41 -4.60 3.61
CA SER A 26 -11.54 -5.05 2.55
C SER A 26 -10.98 -6.43 2.86
N ILE A 27 -10.89 -7.29 1.85
CA ILE A 27 -10.26 -8.60 1.99
C ILE A 27 -8.75 -8.54 1.70
N SER A 28 -8.25 -7.38 1.30
CA SER A 28 -6.83 -7.24 0.95
C SER A 28 -5.88 -7.64 2.09
N PRO A 29 -6.12 -7.22 3.34
CA PRO A 29 -5.22 -7.65 4.41
C PRO A 29 -5.16 -9.16 4.55
N MET A 30 -6.31 -9.84 4.47
CA MET A 30 -6.36 -11.28 4.59
C MET A 30 -5.58 -11.95 3.45
N MET A 31 -5.80 -11.49 2.23
CA MET A 31 -5.16 -12.07 1.05
C MET A 31 -3.66 -11.86 1.04
N HIS A 32 -3.21 -10.63 1.28
CA HIS A 32 -1.79 -10.31 1.25
C HIS A 32 -1.04 -10.99 2.39
N ASN A 33 -1.62 -11.00 3.59
CA ASN A 33 -0.96 -11.64 4.71
C ASN A 33 -0.85 -13.15 4.52
N ALA A 34 -1.86 -13.76 3.93
CA ALA A 34 -1.79 -15.19 3.61
C ALA A 34 -0.67 -15.47 2.61
N SER A 35 -0.50 -14.61 1.62
CA SER A 35 0.58 -14.76 0.64
C SER A 35 1.94 -14.56 1.28
N PHE A 36 2.09 -13.56 2.13
CA PHE A 36 3.34 -13.32 2.82
C PHE A 36 3.73 -14.51 3.69
N GLU A 37 2.74 -15.05 4.40
CA GLU A 37 2.96 -16.20 5.26
C GLU A 37 3.39 -17.40 4.45
N ALA A 38 2.70 -17.67 3.34
CA ALA A 38 3.01 -18.80 2.47
C ALA A 38 4.42 -18.71 1.88
N LEU A 39 4.88 -17.47 1.61
CA LEU A 39 6.19 -17.23 1.02
C LEU A 39 7.29 -17.01 2.06
N GLY A 40 6.94 -17.01 3.34
CA GLY A 40 7.91 -16.77 4.40
C GLY A 40 8.44 -15.36 4.43
N LEU A 41 7.67 -14.38 3.98
CA LEU A 41 8.08 -12.99 3.95
C LEU A 41 7.74 -12.30 5.26
N ASP A 42 8.66 -11.48 5.74
CA ASP A 42 8.51 -10.77 7.01
C ASP A 42 7.79 -9.44 6.77
N TYR A 43 6.59 -9.53 6.24
CA TYR A 43 5.74 -8.38 5.93
C TYR A 43 4.39 -8.56 6.59
N ARG A 44 3.77 -7.42 6.90
CA ARG A 44 2.37 -7.41 7.37
C ARG A 44 1.61 -6.35 6.61
N TYR A 45 0.39 -6.68 6.25
CA TYR A 45 -0.50 -5.82 5.48
C TYR A 45 -1.68 -5.43 6.34
N LEU A 46 -1.91 -4.13 6.49
CA LEU A 46 -3.02 -3.60 7.27
C LEU A 46 -3.80 -2.59 6.44
N ALA A 47 -5.07 -2.42 6.76
CA ALA A 47 -5.92 -1.43 6.10
C ALA A 47 -6.21 -0.30 7.08
N PHE A 48 -6.09 0.93 6.59
CA PHE A 48 -6.36 2.13 7.39
C PHE A 48 -7.41 2.98 6.71
N ASP A 49 -8.38 3.44 7.49
CA ASP A 49 -9.44 4.31 6.98
C ASP A 49 -8.89 5.72 6.85
N VAL A 50 -8.62 6.10 5.61
CA VAL A 50 -7.99 7.38 5.28
C VAL A 50 -8.80 8.00 4.16
N ASN A 51 -9.26 9.24 4.36
CA ASN A 51 -9.96 9.98 3.32
C ASN A 51 -9.07 11.09 2.77
N GLU A 52 -9.60 11.88 1.85
CA GLU A 52 -8.81 12.92 1.20
C GLU A 52 -8.28 13.97 2.19
N ALA A 53 -9.05 14.25 3.24
CA ALA A 53 -8.62 15.25 4.22
C ALA A 53 -7.44 14.76 5.06
N THR A 54 -7.35 13.46 5.32
CA THR A 54 -6.31 12.90 6.18
C THR A 54 -5.15 12.27 5.39
N LEU A 55 -5.32 12.10 4.09
CA LEU A 55 -4.31 11.41 3.27
C LEU A 55 -2.92 12.04 3.35
N PRO A 56 -2.76 13.37 3.24
CA PRO A 56 -1.41 13.94 3.30
C PRO A 56 -0.68 13.64 4.60
N THR A 57 -1.40 13.70 5.72
CA THR A 57 -0.81 13.39 7.01
C THR A 57 -0.45 11.92 7.12
N ALA A 58 -1.34 11.05 6.65
CA ALA A 58 -1.08 9.61 6.69
C ALA A 58 0.15 9.25 5.85
N VAL A 59 0.26 9.83 4.66
CA VAL A 59 1.39 9.55 3.77
C VAL A 59 2.70 10.03 4.39
N ALA A 60 2.70 11.22 4.98
CA ALA A 60 3.89 11.72 5.67
C ALA A 60 4.30 10.79 6.81
N GLY A 61 3.33 10.29 7.56
CA GLY A 61 3.60 9.34 8.63
C GLY A 61 4.18 8.04 8.13
N LEU A 62 3.63 7.50 7.05
CA LEU A 62 4.12 6.25 6.49
C LEU A 62 5.57 6.37 5.99
N LYS A 63 5.93 7.53 5.45
CA LYS A 63 7.32 7.77 5.05
C LYS A 63 8.25 7.70 6.26
N VAL A 64 7.88 8.36 7.33
CA VAL A 64 8.69 8.41 8.55
C VAL A 64 8.78 7.02 9.18
N LEU A 65 7.68 6.28 9.17
CA LEU A 65 7.65 4.93 9.74
C LEU A 65 8.35 3.89 8.88
N GLY A 66 8.72 4.25 7.66
CA GLY A 66 9.44 3.35 6.79
C GLY A 66 8.58 2.26 6.16
N ALA A 67 7.27 2.52 5.97
CA ALA A 67 6.43 1.57 5.26
C ALA A 67 7.01 1.30 3.88
N ARG A 68 7.06 0.02 3.48
CA ARG A 68 7.65 -0.35 2.19
C ARG A 68 6.82 0.11 1.02
N GLY A 69 5.51 0.21 1.21
CA GLY A 69 4.63 0.68 0.18
C GLY A 69 3.20 0.63 0.66
N PHE A 70 2.29 1.09 -0.18
CA PHE A 70 0.88 1.05 0.16
C PHE A 70 0.03 1.11 -1.10
N ASN A 71 -1.19 0.59 -0.97
CA ASN A 71 -2.17 0.67 -2.03
C ASN A 71 -3.21 1.71 -1.68
N LEU A 72 -3.83 2.30 -2.70
CA LEU A 72 -4.88 3.29 -2.53
C LEU A 72 -6.16 2.76 -3.13
N THR A 73 -7.28 3.00 -2.43
CA THR A 73 -8.59 2.79 -3.00
C THR A 73 -9.37 4.09 -2.87
N MET A 74 -10.64 4.11 -3.27
CA MET A 74 -11.42 5.33 -3.23
C MET A 74 -11.53 5.85 -1.80
N PRO A 75 -11.52 7.16 -1.60
CA PRO A 75 -11.48 8.24 -2.61
C PRO A 75 -10.08 8.78 -2.86
N ASP A 76 -9.05 8.09 -2.43
CA ASP A 76 -7.70 8.65 -2.29
C ASP A 76 -6.84 8.63 -3.55
N LYS A 77 -7.25 7.86 -4.57
CA LYS A 77 -6.38 7.58 -5.73
C LYS A 77 -5.96 8.82 -6.50
N ASN A 78 -6.86 9.79 -6.65
CA ASN A 78 -6.56 10.99 -7.43
C ASN A 78 -5.65 11.95 -6.69
N LEU A 79 -5.93 12.17 -5.40
CA LEU A 79 -5.12 13.07 -4.60
C LEU A 79 -3.69 12.55 -4.47
N MET A 80 -3.51 11.24 -4.42
CA MET A 80 -2.18 10.64 -4.25
C MET A 80 -1.23 11.06 -5.36
N VAL A 81 -1.72 11.39 -6.55
CA VAL A 81 -0.88 11.85 -7.65
C VAL A 81 0.01 13.01 -7.22
N SER A 82 -0.57 13.98 -6.49
CA SER A 82 0.18 15.16 -6.08
C SER A 82 1.11 14.92 -4.90
N LEU A 83 0.98 13.77 -4.25
CA LEU A 83 1.79 13.44 -3.07
C LEU A 83 2.97 12.54 -3.40
N CYS A 84 3.06 12.07 -4.63
CA CYS A 84 4.17 11.23 -5.07
C CYS A 84 5.34 12.07 -5.55
N ASP A 85 6.55 11.56 -5.36
CA ASP A 85 7.76 12.20 -5.88
C ASP A 85 7.95 11.88 -7.35
N GLU A 86 7.47 10.73 -7.79
CA GLU A 86 7.58 10.31 -9.18
C GLU A 86 6.36 9.48 -9.54
N LEU A 87 5.96 9.52 -10.81
CA LEU A 87 4.82 8.76 -11.31
C LEU A 87 5.24 7.88 -12.47
N SER A 88 4.69 6.66 -12.50
CA SER A 88 4.82 5.83 -13.70
C SER A 88 4.06 6.48 -14.85
N THR A 89 4.35 6.06 -16.06
CA THR A 89 3.66 6.58 -17.25
C THR A 89 2.15 6.34 -17.15
N ALA A 90 1.75 5.14 -16.71
CA ALA A 90 0.33 4.82 -16.59
C ALA A 90 -0.35 5.71 -15.55
N ALA A 91 0.28 5.93 -14.40
CA ALA A 91 -0.30 6.77 -13.35
C ALA A 91 -0.46 8.21 -13.83
N ARG A 92 0.51 8.71 -14.60
CA ARG A 92 0.46 10.06 -15.12
C ARG A 92 -0.66 10.22 -16.14
N ILE A 93 -0.82 9.25 -17.03
CA ILE A 93 -1.84 9.32 -18.08
C ILE A 93 -3.23 9.18 -17.48
N ILE A 94 -3.41 8.25 -16.54
CA ILE A 94 -4.72 7.99 -15.94
C ILE A 94 -5.08 9.09 -14.93
N GLY A 95 -4.09 9.70 -14.30
CA GLY A 95 -4.35 10.73 -13.29
C GLY A 95 -4.76 10.17 -11.96
N ALA A 96 -4.35 8.96 -11.64
CA ALA A 96 -4.66 8.30 -10.38
C ALA A 96 -3.56 7.30 -10.04
N VAL A 97 -3.34 7.10 -8.74
CA VAL A 97 -2.33 6.17 -8.22
C VAL A 97 -3.03 5.14 -7.35
N ASN A 98 -2.80 3.86 -7.60
CA ASN A 98 -3.34 2.82 -6.75
C ASN A 98 -2.26 2.03 -6.00
N THR A 99 -1.00 2.24 -6.35
CA THR A 99 0.11 1.53 -5.71
C THR A 99 1.28 2.49 -5.56
N VAL A 100 1.86 2.54 -4.38
CA VAL A 100 3.03 3.38 -4.11
C VAL A 100 4.13 2.51 -3.56
N VAL A 101 5.34 2.71 -4.08
CA VAL A 101 6.55 2.10 -3.56
C VAL A 101 7.34 3.18 -2.86
N ASN A 102 7.80 2.89 -1.65
CA ASN A 102 8.63 3.81 -0.88
C ASN A 102 10.09 3.37 -0.99
N GLU A 103 10.88 4.12 -1.74
CA GLU A 103 12.30 3.86 -1.89
C GLU A 103 13.08 4.87 -1.08
N ASN A 104 13.34 4.49 0.17
CA ASN A 104 14.11 5.33 1.11
C ASN A 104 13.54 6.74 1.24
N GLY A 105 12.23 6.84 1.34
CA GLY A 105 11.53 8.11 1.49
C GLY A 105 11.10 8.75 0.18
N ARG A 106 11.48 8.19 -0.95
CA ARG A 106 11.03 8.67 -2.26
C ARG A 106 9.82 7.84 -2.67
N LEU A 107 8.70 8.48 -2.89
CA LEU A 107 7.43 7.81 -3.19
C LEU A 107 7.21 7.76 -4.70
N ILE A 108 7.11 6.54 -5.22
CA ILE A 108 6.89 6.32 -6.64
C ILE A 108 5.50 5.74 -6.83
N GLY A 109 4.65 6.47 -7.54
CA GLY A 109 3.26 6.09 -7.75
C GLY A 109 3.06 5.34 -9.05
N HIS A 110 2.25 4.28 -8.97
CA HIS A 110 1.91 3.43 -10.10
C HIS A 110 0.42 3.29 -10.19
N ASN A 111 -0.04 2.93 -11.38
CA ASN A 111 -1.43 2.55 -11.57
C ASN A 111 -1.48 1.26 -12.36
N THR A 112 -2.07 0.23 -11.75
CA THR A 112 -2.17 -1.08 -12.37
C THR A 112 -3.58 -1.37 -12.87
N ASP A 113 -4.54 -0.46 -12.63
CA ASP A 113 -5.94 -0.70 -12.97
C ASP A 113 -6.20 -0.67 -14.46
N GLY A 114 -5.60 0.26 -15.16
CA GLY A 114 -5.95 0.51 -16.55
C GLY A 114 -5.00 -0.08 -17.55
N ILE A 115 -4.08 -0.89 -17.14
CA ILE A 115 -3.12 -1.39 -18.04
C ILE A 115 -3.61 -2.52 -18.81
N GLY A 116 -4.64 -2.98 -18.43
CA GLY A 116 -4.98 -4.09 -19.08
C GLY A 116 -3.85 -4.95 -19.16
N TYR A 117 -3.33 -4.80 -18.54
CA TYR A 117 -2.38 -5.38 -18.62
C TYR A 117 -2.33 -5.98 -19.71
N MET A 118 -2.44 -5.46 -19.98
CA MET A 118 -2.46 -5.97 -21.14
C MET A 118 -1.48 -6.49 -21.52
#